data_0eabf579e36e671b57964bbce6385370
#
_entry.id   0eabf579e36e671b57964bbce6385370
#
_cell.length_a   1.000
_cell.length_b   1.000
_cell.length_c   1.000
_cell.angle_alpha   90.00
_cell.angle_beta   90.00
_cell.angle_gamma   90.00
#
_symmetry.space_group_name_H-M   'P 1'
#
loop_
_entity.id
_entity.type
_entity.pdbx_description
1 polymer ?
#
loop_
_entity_poly.entity_id
_entity_poly.type
_entity_poly.pdbx_seq_one_letter_code
_entity_poly.pdbx_strand_id
1 'polypeptide(L)'
;MNTFLQNALNTTTTANGAKTHKSSLNACLDLFSMGIGSANKEALIANALKEEPVLAVKTILYLRDPRNGQGNKDIARAFHNLTLNSKNGITIVKLKKLIKHLPEVGSWKDVYNLYGFNKTIDKEIIRLVSEALDKGDNLCAKWLPRQSQFHKDLAKHLGLDLGVVRRWVADLTKVVETAMCDKQWHTINYEHVPSRANYIYSKAFLRNDNSRRSDFLAKAEAGKVSIKASVLYPHEISSKATSDKSMQALWNALPNYMEDSERFNILPIVDVSSSMSERIAGSKTISCMDVAVGLGLYVAERNEGAYKDVVCTFHTTPQLSKITGTLAEKVIATKRLPWGGSTNLQATFELLLQNSVGAKPKDLPKVILLISDMEFNKCDRGFQTNYNSIKAKYNAAGLTMPTIVFWRVNVLVPQQPVTMDTTGTILINGFSASILKHILAMDINSLRDITPMNMFLQTVASKYPFVDDIIGK
;
A
#
# COMPACT_ATOMS: atom_id res chain seq x y z
N MET A 1 11.92 31.48 -2.05
CA MET A 1 10.66 32.15 -1.62
C MET A 1 10.74 32.30 -0.11
N ASN A 2 10.27 33.41 0.48
CA ASN A 2 10.31 33.60 1.93
C ASN A 2 9.44 32.54 2.62
N THR A 3 9.97 31.86 3.65
CA THR A 3 9.28 30.76 4.39
C THR A 3 7.90 31.16 4.92
N PHE A 4 7.74 32.43 5.34
CA PHE A 4 6.45 32.97 5.75
C PHE A 4 5.42 32.96 4.61
N LEU A 5 5.81 33.42 3.43
CA LEU A 5 4.93 33.41 2.25
C LEU A 5 4.60 31.99 1.78
N GLN A 6 5.58 31.08 1.83
CA GLN A 6 5.35 29.66 1.50
C GLN A 6 4.27 29.07 2.39
N ASN A 7 4.40 29.22 3.71
CA ASN A 7 3.42 28.71 4.67
C ASN A 7 2.04 29.37 4.53
N ALA A 8 1.99 30.68 4.34
CA ALA A 8 0.73 31.40 4.15
C ALA A 8 -0.02 30.97 2.88
N LEU A 9 0.70 30.78 1.76
CA LEU A 9 0.12 30.36 0.48
C LEU A 9 -0.20 28.86 0.44
N ASN A 10 0.40 28.06 1.31
CA ASN A 10 0.20 26.61 1.41
C ASN A 10 -1.07 26.20 2.14
N THR A 11 -1.76 27.14 2.78
CA THR A 11 -2.99 26.86 3.54
C THR A 11 -4.18 26.59 2.62
N THR A 12 -5.03 25.61 2.98
CA THR A 12 -6.30 25.25 2.35
C THR A 12 -7.26 24.69 3.39
N THR A 13 -8.41 24.20 2.96
CA THR A 13 -9.40 23.54 3.82
C THR A 13 -9.82 22.19 3.24
N THR A 14 -10.15 21.24 4.12
CA THR A 14 -10.80 19.98 3.73
C THR A 14 -12.21 20.23 3.22
N ALA A 15 -12.83 19.23 2.59
CA ALA A 15 -14.24 19.29 2.21
C ALA A 15 -15.15 19.55 3.44
N ASN A 16 -14.76 19.05 4.62
CA ASN A 16 -15.47 19.24 5.89
C ASN A 16 -15.02 20.49 6.67
N GLY A 17 -14.29 21.42 6.03
CA GLY A 17 -13.94 22.73 6.55
C GLY A 17 -12.75 22.78 7.52
N ALA A 18 -12.03 21.69 7.77
CA ALA A 18 -10.81 21.72 8.57
C ALA A 18 -9.68 22.47 7.85
N LYS A 19 -8.93 23.28 8.58
CA LYS A 19 -7.73 23.93 8.05
C LYS A 19 -6.62 22.89 7.83
N THR A 20 -6.00 22.92 6.67
CA THR A 20 -5.01 21.96 6.21
C THR A 20 -4.00 22.61 5.26
N HIS A 21 -3.09 21.84 4.66
CA HIS A 21 -2.07 22.31 3.74
C HIS A 21 -2.31 21.76 2.32
N LYS A 22 -1.97 22.55 1.30
CA LYS A 22 -2.01 22.10 -0.12
C LYS A 22 -0.95 21.06 -0.42
N SER A 23 0.20 21.13 0.27
CA SER A 23 1.40 20.32 0.03
C SER A 23 2.14 20.11 1.36
N SER A 24 2.94 19.07 1.44
CA SER A 24 3.93 18.88 2.51
C SER A 24 5.10 19.87 2.44
N LEU A 25 5.21 20.67 1.39
CA LEU A 25 6.33 21.52 0.98
C LEU A 25 7.54 20.75 0.41
N ASN A 26 7.35 19.46 0.07
CA ASN A 26 8.31 18.66 -0.69
C ASN A 26 7.57 17.78 -1.70
N ALA A 27 7.90 17.88 -2.98
CA ALA A 27 7.16 17.20 -4.04
C ALA A 27 7.36 15.68 -4.03
N CYS A 28 8.51 15.16 -3.61
CA CYS A 28 8.74 13.72 -3.48
C CYS A 28 7.95 13.13 -2.31
N LEU A 29 7.86 13.84 -1.18
CA LEU A 29 7.00 13.44 -0.06
C LEU A 29 5.51 13.52 -0.41
N ASP A 30 5.09 14.52 -1.19
CA ASP A 30 3.71 14.59 -1.69
C ASP A 30 3.38 13.42 -2.61
N LEU A 31 4.30 13.03 -3.50
CA LEU A 31 4.14 11.83 -4.31
C LEU A 31 4.04 10.57 -3.45
N PHE A 32 4.89 10.44 -2.42
CA PHE A 32 4.90 9.31 -1.49
C PHE A 32 3.58 9.20 -0.70
N SER A 33 3.07 10.33 -0.20
CA SER A 33 1.93 10.38 0.73
C SER A 33 0.57 10.63 0.06
N MET A 34 0.53 10.96 -1.25
CA MET A 34 -0.70 11.22 -2.02
C MET A 34 -0.74 10.54 -3.39
N GLY A 35 0.31 9.82 -3.81
CA GLY A 35 0.38 9.25 -5.16
C GLY A 35 -0.67 8.18 -5.42
N ILE A 36 -0.96 7.33 -4.43
CA ILE A 36 -1.93 6.24 -4.54
C ILE A 36 -3.34 6.78 -4.35
N GLY A 37 -4.22 6.53 -5.31
CA GLY A 37 -5.61 7.00 -5.29
C GLY A 37 -5.82 8.41 -5.84
N SER A 38 -4.75 9.16 -6.14
CA SER A 38 -4.87 10.52 -6.70
C SER A 38 -5.30 10.51 -8.17
N ALA A 39 -6.26 11.36 -8.51
CA ALA A 39 -6.58 11.69 -9.90
C ALA A 39 -5.42 12.46 -10.57
N ASN A 40 -4.65 13.24 -9.79
CA ASN A 40 -3.56 14.09 -10.26
C ASN A 40 -2.17 13.45 -10.16
N LYS A 41 -2.10 12.11 -10.15
CA LYS A 41 -0.84 11.36 -9.98
C LYS A 41 0.26 11.75 -10.98
N GLU A 42 -0.08 12.07 -12.22
CA GLU A 42 0.88 12.52 -13.24
C GLU A 42 1.52 13.85 -12.87
N ALA A 43 0.74 14.79 -12.35
CA ALA A 43 1.26 16.08 -11.87
C ALA A 43 2.16 15.90 -10.63
N LEU A 44 1.80 15.02 -9.70
CA LEU A 44 2.65 14.69 -8.54
C LEU A 44 3.99 14.08 -8.99
N ILE A 45 3.96 13.15 -9.94
CA ILE A 45 5.17 12.55 -10.53
C ILE A 45 6.02 13.63 -11.22
N ALA A 46 5.42 14.48 -12.06
CA ALA A 46 6.14 15.52 -12.79
C ALA A 46 6.80 16.53 -11.85
N ASN A 47 6.10 16.96 -10.79
CA ASN A 47 6.65 17.87 -9.78
C ASN A 47 7.82 17.24 -9.02
N ALA A 48 7.67 15.98 -8.58
CA ALA A 48 8.73 15.25 -7.90
C ALA A 48 9.98 15.06 -8.79
N LEU A 49 9.80 14.69 -10.06
CA LEU A 49 10.91 14.56 -11.02
C LEU A 49 11.62 15.88 -11.30
N LYS A 50 10.90 17.01 -11.25
CA LYS A 50 11.47 18.34 -11.42
C LYS A 50 12.28 18.78 -10.20
N GLU A 51 11.82 18.43 -8.98
CA GLU A 51 12.47 18.80 -7.72
C GLU A 51 13.70 17.93 -7.45
N GLU A 52 13.54 16.61 -7.45
CA GLU A 52 14.62 15.67 -7.15
C GLU A 52 14.46 14.36 -7.95
N PRO A 53 15.00 14.27 -9.19
CA PRO A 53 14.75 13.15 -10.10
C PRO A 53 15.10 11.77 -9.53
N VAL A 54 16.22 11.63 -8.82
CA VAL A 54 16.66 10.36 -8.24
C VAL A 54 15.68 9.87 -7.17
N LEU A 55 15.36 10.73 -6.22
CA LEU A 55 14.43 10.39 -5.12
C LEU A 55 13.01 10.16 -5.66
N ALA A 56 12.58 10.93 -6.66
CA ALA A 56 11.31 10.74 -7.34
C ALA A 56 11.20 9.36 -7.99
N VAL A 57 12.21 8.91 -8.75
CA VAL A 57 12.21 7.58 -9.37
C VAL A 57 12.24 6.48 -8.30
N LYS A 58 13.05 6.61 -7.25
CA LYS A 58 13.04 5.68 -6.10
C LYS A 58 11.66 5.60 -5.44
N THR A 59 11.00 6.74 -5.26
CA THR A 59 9.64 6.81 -4.71
C THR A 59 8.63 6.08 -5.61
N ILE A 60 8.68 6.30 -6.92
CA ILE A 60 7.82 5.60 -7.90
C ILE A 60 8.02 4.09 -7.83
N LEU A 61 9.27 3.63 -7.79
CA LEU A 61 9.59 2.21 -7.66
C LEU A 61 9.10 1.64 -6.34
N TYR A 62 9.25 2.36 -5.23
CA TYR A 62 8.71 1.95 -3.92
C TYR A 62 7.18 1.84 -3.93
N LEU A 63 6.50 2.83 -4.49
CA LEU A 63 5.04 2.78 -4.61
C LEU A 63 4.58 1.63 -5.52
N ARG A 64 5.42 1.20 -6.47
CA ARG A 64 5.14 0.07 -7.38
C ARG A 64 5.51 -1.29 -6.81
N ASP A 65 6.56 -1.41 -6.03
CA ASP A 65 7.11 -2.69 -5.56
C ASP A 65 6.07 -3.47 -4.70
N PRO A 66 5.61 -4.66 -5.13
CA PRO A 66 4.62 -5.42 -4.38
C PRO A 66 5.22 -6.22 -3.21
N ARG A 67 6.56 -6.31 -3.11
CA ARG A 67 7.26 -7.10 -2.08
C ARG A 67 7.78 -6.22 -0.96
N ASN A 68 8.39 -5.08 -1.32
CA ASN A 68 9.08 -4.21 -0.37
C ASN A 68 8.49 -2.79 -0.32
N GLY A 69 7.34 -2.57 -0.95
CA GLY A 69 6.67 -1.28 -1.06
C GLY A 69 5.15 -1.40 -1.05
N GLN A 70 4.48 -0.58 -1.85
CA GLN A 70 3.02 -0.45 -1.84
C GLN A 70 2.30 -1.25 -2.93
N GLY A 71 2.99 -1.81 -3.93
CA GLY A 71 2.43 -2.66 -4.98
C GLY A 71 1.46 -1.98 -5.95
N ASN A 72 1.45 -0.65 -6.02
CA ASN A 72 0.52 0.10 -6.85
C ASN A 72 0.95 0.13 -8.33
N LYS A 73 0.09 -0.37 -9.22
CA LYS A 73 0.36 -0.46 -10.65
C LYS A 73 0.11 0.84 -11.40
N ASP A 74 -0.78 1.69 -10.90
CA ASP A 74 -1.21 2.89 -11.62
C ASP A 74 -0.14 3.97 -11.59
N ILE A 75 0.66 4.04 -10.52
CA ILE A 75 1.83 4.91 -10.43
C ILE A 75 2.86 4.56 -11.51
N ALA A 76 3.16 3.27 -11.70
CA ALA A 76 4.11 2.84 -12.73
C ALA A 76 3.61 3.18 -14.14
N ARG A 77 2.31 2.96 -14.40
CA ARG A 77 1.70 3.32 -15.70
C ARG A 77 1.77 4.82 -15.97
N ALA A 78 1.43 5.65 -14.98
CA ALA A 78 1.50 7.11 -15.09
C ALA A 78 2.94 7.57 -15.36
N PHE A 79 3.93 7.01 -14.66
CA PHE A 79 5.35 7.29 -14.89
C PHE A 79 5.80 6.90 -16.31
N HIS A 80 5.42 5.70 -16.79
CA HIS A 80 5.75 5.23 -18.13
C HIS A 80 5.15 6.15 -19.21
N ASN A 81 3.88 6.55 -19.04
CA ASN A 81 3.21 7.47 -19.98
C ASN A 81 3.94 8.82 -20.06
N LEU A 82 4.31 9.40 -18.92
CA LEU A 82 5.06 10.66 -18.88
C LEU A 82 6.44 10.52 -19.55
N THR A 83 7.14 9.41 -19.30
CA THR A 83 8.49 9.18 -19.83
C THR A 83 8.47 8.97 -21.35
N LEU A 84 7.53 8.18 -21.84
CA LEU A 84 7.37 7.95 -23.29
C LEU A 84 6.99 9.22 -24.06
N ASN A 85 6.29 10.13 -23.41
CA ASN A 85 5.91 11.44 -23.98
C ASN A 85 6.99 12.53 -23.80
N SER A 86 8.18 12.19 -23.30
CA SER A 86 9.34 13.09 -23.10
C SER A 86 9.03 14.37 -22.29
N LYS A 87 8.06 14.31 -21.38
CA LYS A 87 7.61 15.48 -20.60
C LYS A 87 8.24 15.61 -19.21
N ASN A 88 9.17 14.71 -18.83
CA ASN A 88 9.62 14.59 -17.45
C ASN A 88 11.15 14.57 -17.25
N GLY A 89 11.93 14.87 -18.30
CA GLY A 89 13.40 14.88 -18.22
C GLY A 89 14.07 13.51 -18.17
N ILE A 90 13.32 12.39 -18.08
CA ILE A 90 13.88 11.05 -18.18
C ILE A 90 14.02 10.68 -19.66
N THR A 91 15.27 10.58 -20.13
CA THR A 91 15.55 10.24 -21.53
C THR A 91 15.18 8.76 -21.83
N ILE A 92 14.96 8.47 -23.13
CA ILE A 92 14.75 7.08 -23.60
C ILE A 92 15.95 6.20 -23.24
N VAL A 93 17.16 6.75 -23.21
CA VAL A 93 18.37 6.01 -22.80
C VAL A 93 18.30 5.61 -21.32
N LYS A 94 17.88 6.53 -20.43
CA LYS A 94 17.70 6.25 -19.01
C LYS A 94 16.57 5.25 -18.78
N LEU A 95 15.44 5.40 -19.48
CA LEU A 95 14.33 4.44 -19.43
C LEU A 95 14.75 3.04 -19.87
N LYS A 96 15.52 2.92 -20.96
CA LYS A 96 16.07 1.64 -21.44
C LYS A 96 16.89 0.92 -20.35
N LYS A 97 17.66 1.66 -19.55
CA LYS A 97 18.42 1.07 -18.43
C LYS A 97 17.51 0.64 -17.28
N LEU A 98 16.47 1.43 -16.97
CA LEU A 98 15.49 1.12 -15.90
C LEU A 98 14.66 -0.13 -16.19
N ILE A 99 14.28 -0.37 -17.46
CA ILE A 99 13.43 -1.49 -17.87
C ILE A 99 13.97 -2.85 -17.39
N LYS A 100 15.29 -3.02 -17.34
CA LYS A 100 15.94 -4.27 -16.89
C LYS A 100 15.57 -4.65 -15.45
N HIS A 101 15.26 -3.68 -14.62
CA HIS A 101 14.92 -3.86 -13.21
C HIS A 101 13.41 -4.00 -12.95
N LEU A 102 12.57 -3.68 -13.96
CA LEU A 102 11.10 -3.73 -13.77
C LEU A 102 10.54 -5.12 -13.46
N PRO A 103 11.05 -6.24 -14.02
CA PRO A 103 10.56 -7.58 -13.64
C PRO A 103 10.76 -7.90 -12.15
N GLU A 104 11.86 -7.42 -11.58
CA GLU A 104 12.24 -7.65 -10.18
C GLU A 104 11.47 -6.71 -9.23
N VAL A 105 11.48 -5.41 -9.49
CA VAL A 105 10.83 -4.38 -8.67
C VAL A 105 9.31 -4.40 -8.84
N GLY A 106 8.83 -4.76 -10.02
CA GLY A 106 7.41 -4.78 -10.36
C GLY A 106 6.93 -6.14 -10.85
N SER A 107 6.78 -6.25 -12.16
CA SER A 107 6.40 -7.48 -12.85
C SER A 107 6.71 -7.39 -14.35
N TRP A 108 6.73 -8.53 -15.03
CA TRP A 108 6.82 -8.58 -16.48
C TRP A 108 5.73 -7.76 -17.20
N LYS A 109 4.55 -7.60 -16.60
CA LYS A 109 3.49 -6.74 -17.17
C LYS A 109 3.92 -5.28 -17.29
N ASP A 110 4.75 -4.78 -16.39
CA ASP A 110 5.24 -3.39 -16.45
C ASP A 110 6.19 -3.21 -17.64
N VAL A 111 7.00 -4.23 -17.95
CA VAL A 111 7.85 -4.27 -19.14
C VAL A 111 7.00 -4.32 -20.41
N TYR A 112 6.04 -5.24 -20.48
CA TYR A 112 5.19 -5.41 -21.66
C TYR A 112 4.30 -4.21 -21.96
N ASN A 113 3.89 -3.46 -20.95
CA ASN A 113 3.10 -2.24 -21.13
C ASN A 113 3.87 -1.12 -21.84
N LEU A 114 5.20 -1.21 -21.97
CA LEU A 114 6.05 -0.27 -22.69
C LEU A 114 6.24 -0.64 -24.17
N TYR A 115 5.83 -1.85 -24.59
CA TYR A 115 5.98 -2.31 -25.97
C TYR A 115 4.98 -1.62 -26.92
N GLY A 116 5.46 -1.21 -28.09
CA GLY A 116 4.68 -0.58 -29.16
C GLY A 116 4.69 0.94 -29.15
N PHE A 117 5.39 1.58 -28.19
CA PHE A 117 5.46 3.04 -28.12
C PHE A 117 6.75 3.63 -28.70
N ASN A 118 7.85 2.88 -28.67
CA ASN A 118 9.14 3.39 -29.14
C ASN A 118 10.04 2.25 -29.63
N LYS A 119 10.51 2.31 -30.88
CA LYS A 119 11.32 1.24 -31.50
C LYS A 119 12.59 0.88 -30.72
N THR A 120 13.23 1.84 -30.03
CA THR A 120 14.44 1.58 -29.23
C THR A 120 14.09 0.80 -27.97
N ILE A 121 12.96 1.14 -27.35
CA ILE A 121 12.42 0.44 -26.17
C ILE A 121 11.94 -0.97 -26.58
N ASP A 122 11.24 -1.10 -27.71
CA ASP A 122 10.74 -2.38 -28.22
C ASP A 122 11.90 -3.39 -28.45
N LYS A 123 12.99 -2.92 -29.05
CA LYS A 123 14.19 -3.77 -29.23
C LYS A 123 14.78 -4.24 -27.90
N GLU A 124 14.84 -3.36 -26.90
CA GLU A 124 15.35 -3.74 -25.58
C GLU A 124 14.41 -4.70 -24.85
N ILE A 125 13.10 -4.52 -24.97
CA ILE A 125 12.11 -5.44 -24.39
C ILE A 125 12.25 -6.82 -25.02
N ILE A 126 12.32 -6.92 -26.36
CA ILE A 126 12.50 -8.20 -27.06
C ILE A 126 13.79 -8.90 -26.61
N ARG A 127 14.92 -8.17 -26.50
CA ARG A 127 16.20 -8.72 -26.03
C ARG A 127 16.06 -9.26 -24.59
N LEU A 128 15.48 -8.46 -23.68
CA LEU A 128 15.31 -8.83 -22.27
C LEU A 128 14.38 -10.06 -22.10
N VAL A 129 13.32 -10.12 -22.91
CA VAL A 129 12.39 -11.26 -22.92
C VAL A 129 13.06 -12.49 -23.45
N SER A 130 13.84 -12.40 -24.54
CA SER A 130 14.63 -13.53 -25.07
C SER A 130 15.53 -14.14 -23.99
N GLU A 131 16.33 -13.28 -23.31
CA GLU A 131 17.23 -13.72 -22.24
C GLU A 131 16.50 -14.37 -21.05
N ALA A 132 15.30 -13.89 -20.73
CA ALA A 132 14.50 -14.44 -19.65
C ALA A 132 13.88 -15.79 -20.02
N LEU A 133 13.40 -15.93 -21.24
CA LEU A 133 12.86 -17.22 -21.73
C LEU A 133 13.94 -18.29 -21.83
N ASP A 134 15.15 -17.93 -22.28
CA ASP A 134 16.32 -18.84 -22.31
C ASP A 134 16.68 -19.36 -20.90
N LYS A 135 16.50 -18.52 -19.87
CA LYS A 135 16.67 -18.90 -18.47
C LYS A 135 15.47 -19.67 -17.87
N GLY A 136 14.42 -19.90 -18.65
CA GLY A 136 13.23 -20.62 -18.19
C GLY A 136 12.32 -19.80 -17.28
N ASP A 137 12.27 -18.45 -17.39
CA ASP A 137 11.41 -17.61 -16.56
C ASP A 137 9.93 -17.82 -16.92
N ASN A 138 9.25 -18.62 -16.11
CA ASN A 138 7.84 -18.96 -16.26
C ASN A 138 6.91 -17.74 -16.16
N LEU A 139 7.29 -16.73 -15.38
CA LEU A 139 6.47 -15.51 -15.25
C LEU A 139 6.62 -14.61 -16.46
N CYS A 140 7.80 -14.56 -17.08
CA CYS A 140 8.01 -13.94 -18.37
C CYS A 140 7.08 -14.57 -19.43
N ALA A 141 7.13 -15.89 -19.57
CA ALA A 141 6.30 -16.65 -20.50
C ALA A 141 4.79 -16.46 -20.23
N LYS A 142 4.37 -16.56 -18.96
CA LYS A 142 2.95 -16.40 -18.54
C LYS A 142 2.34 -15.07 -18.97
N TRP A 143 3.09 -13.99 -18.84
CA TRP A 143 2.57 -12.63 -19.08
C TRP A 143 2.89 -12.09 -20.45
N LEU A 144 3.57 -12.88 -21.30
CA LEU A 144 3.92 -12.49 -22.66
C LEU A 144 2.67 -12.05 -23.43
N PRO A 145 2.72 -10.88 -24.10
CA PRO A 145 1.58 -10.38 -24.84
C PRO A 145 1.14 -11.35 -25.94
N ARG A 146 -0.14 -11.67 -26.01
CA ARG A 146 -0.67 -12.56 -27.04
C ARG A 146 -0.86 -11.88 -28.40
N GLN A 147 -0.39 -10.64 -28.56
CA GLN A 147 -0.39 -9.90 -29.81
C GLN A 147 0.52 -10.59 -30.82
N SER A 148 0.00 -10.78 -32.02
CA SER A 148 0.74 -11.44 -33.10
C SER A 148 2.05 -10.74 -33.46
N GLN A 149 2.09 -9.41 -33.36
CA GLN A 149 3.29 -8.62 -33.68
C GLN A 149 4.43 -8.86 -32.69
N PHE A 150 4.14 -8.91 -31.37
CA PHE A 150 5.18 -9.20 -30.37
C PHE A 150 5.87 -10.55 -30.63
N HIS A 151 5.07 -11.61 -30.91
CA HIS A 151 5.62 -12.92 -31.23
C HIS A 151 6.44 -12.93 -32.53
N LYS A 152 6.00 -12.17 -33.54
CA LYS A 152 6.78 -12.03 -34.78
C LYS A 152 8.12 -11.35 -34.57
N ASP A 153 8.15 -10.27 -33.77
CA ASP A 153 9.37 -9.55 -33.46
C ASP A 153 10.33 -10.39 -32.60
N LEU A 154 9.78 -11.17 -31.64
CA LEU A 154 10.56 -12.11 -30.85
C LEU A 154 11.12 -13.24 -31.74
N ALA A 155 10.31 -13.85 -32.60
CA ALA A 155 10.73 -14.89 -33.54
C ALA A 155 11.85 -14.37 -34.49
N LYS A 156 11.68 -13.19 -35.03
CA LYS A 156 12.69 -12.53 -35.87
C LYS A 156 13.99 -12.28 -35.11
N HIS A 157 13.91 -11.84 -33.87
CA HIS A 157 15.10 -11.60 -33.01
C HIS A 157 15.87 -12.89 -32.73
N LEU A 158 15.12 -13.98 -32.51
CA LEU A 158 15.69 -15.31 -32.20
C LEU A 158 16.14 -16.06 -33.46
N GLY A 159 15.77 -15.62 -34.67
CA GLY A 159 16.03 -16.36 -35.90
C GLY A 159 15.24 -17.68 -35.98
N LEU A 160 14.07 -17.76 -35.29
CA LEU A 160 13.25 -18.96 -35.19
C LEU A 160 11.91 -18.82 -35.92
N ASP A 161 11.32 -19.96 -36.30
CA ASP A 161 9.94 -19.97 -36.82
C ASP A 161 8.96 -19.57 -35.71
N LEU A 162 7.89 -18.84 -36.09
CA LEU A 162 6.87 -18.36 -35.19
C LEU A 162 6.15 -19.48 -34.42
N GLY A 163 5.95 -20.64 -35.07
CA GLY A 163 5.32 -21.81 -34.45
C GLY A 163 6.23 -22.43 -33.39
N VAL A 164 7.53 -22.40 -33.59
CA VAL A 164 8.54 -22.86 -32.61
C VAL A 164 8.51 -21.98 -31.38
N VAL A 165 8.54 -20.66 -31.55
CA VAL A 165 8.48 -19.70 -30.43
C VAL A 165 7.19 -19.87 -29.62
N ARG A 166 6.05 -20.02 -30.29
CA ARG A 166 4.75 -20.22 -29.61
C ARG A 166 4.72 -21.50 -28.77
N ARG A 167 5.25 -22.62 -29.30
CA ARG A 167 5.35 -23.88 -28.56
C ARG A 167 6.26 -23.75 -27.35
N TRP A 168 7.46 -23.17 -27.55
CA TRP A 168 8.40 -22.92 -26.46
C TRP A 168 7.81 -22.09 -25.33
N VAL A 169 7.12 -20.96 -25.63
CA VAL A 169 6.43 -20.14 -24.64
C VAL A 169 5.31 -20.93 -23.94
N ALA A 170 4.55 -21.77 -24.66
CA ALA A 170 3.51 -22.62 -24.07
C ALA A 170 4.10 -23.65 -23.12
N ASP A 171 5.22 -24.28 -23.46
CA ASP A 171 5.91 -25.26 -22.62
C ASP A 171 6.47 -24.64 -21.33
N LEU A 172 6.94 -23.40 -21.39
CA LEU A 172 7.36 -22.63 -20.22
C LEU A 172 6.18 -22.16 -19.35
N THR A 173 4.98 -22.05 -19.90
CA THR A 173 3.78 -21.56 -19.20
C THR A 173 3.11 -22.67 -18.40
N LYS A 174 3.87 -23.42 -17.60
CA LYS A 174 3.33 -24.44 -16.69
C LYS A 174 2.90 -23.77 -15.38
N VAL A 175 1.67 -23.31 -15.31
CA VAL A 175 1.08 -22.59 -14.17
C VAL A 175 -0.17 -23.30 -13.67
N VAL A 176 -0.62 -22.96 -12.46
CA VAL A 176 -1.80 -23.60 -11.86
C VAL A 176 -3.05 -23.50 -12.76
N GLU A 177 -3.18 -22.40 -13.49
CA GLU A 177 -4.27 -22.19 -14.43
C GLU A 177 -4.29 -23.22 -15.57
N THR A 178 -3.15 -23.73 -16.01
CA THR A 178 -3.08 -24.81 -17.03
C THR A 178 -3.73 -26.07 -16.48
N ALA A 179 -3.32 -26.54 -15.29
CA ALA A 179 -3.94 -27.71 -14.65
C ALA A 179 -5.45 -27.52 -14.41
N MET A 180 -5.90 -26.30 -14.08
CA MET A 180 -7.33 -25.98 -13.92
C MET A 180 -8.10 -26.09 -15.24
N CYS A 181 -7.56 -25.56 -16.35
CA CYS A 181 -8.16 -25.65 -17.69
C CYS A 181 -8.27 -27.09 -18.17
N ASP A 182 -7.23 -27.89 -17.92
CA ASP A 182 -7.16 -29.31 -18.29
C ASP A 182 -7.97 -30.23 -17.33
N LYS A 183 -8.66 -29.63 -16.34
CA LYS A 183 -9.42 -30.33 -15.30
C LYS A 183 -8.59 -31.30 -14.46
N GLN A 184 -7.28 -31.14 -14.43
CA GLN A 184 -6.33 -31.95 -13.67
C GLN A 184 -6.16 -31.44 -12.23
N TRP A 185 -7.25 -31.17 -11.53
CA TRP A 185 -7.28 -30.59 -10.17
C TRP A 185 -6.45 -31.39 -9.17
N HIS A 186 -6.43 -32.73 -9.31
CA HIS A 186 -5.68 -33.64 -8.46
C HIS A 186 -4.16 -33.48 -8.53
N THR A 187 -3.64 -32.88 -9.61
CA THR A 187 -2.19 -32.64 -9.78
C THR A 187 -1.71 -31.36 -9.08
N ILE A 188 -2.65 -30.49 -8.67
CA ILE A 188 -2.30 -29.21 -8.06
C ILE A 188 -1.70 -29.43 -6.68
N ASN A 189 -0.43 -28.98 -6.49
CA ASN A 189 0.17 -28.85 -5.16
C ASN A 189 -0.19 -27.50 -4.55
N TYR A 190 -1.08 -27.50 -3.55
CA TYR A 190 -1.61 -26.28 -2.94
C TYR A 190 -0.56 -25.43 -2.19
N GLU A 191 0.52 -26.02 -1.69
CA GLU A 191 1.63 -25.29 -1.05
C GLU A 191 2.39 -24.43 -2.06
N HIS A 192 2.44 -24.86 -3.33
CA HIS A 192 3.12 -24.14 -4.39
C HIS A 192 2.24 -23.12 -5.13
N VAL A 193 0.94 -23.13 -4.89
CA VAL A 193 0.03 -22.16 -5.54
C VAL A 193 0.40 -20.73 -5.12
N PRO A 194 0.65 -19.81 -6.08
CA PRO A 194 0.99 -18.42 -5.76
C PRO A 194 -0.12 -17.71 -4.98
N SER A 195 0.27 -16.77 -4.11
CA SER A 195 -0.65 -15.99 -3.26
C SER A 195 -1.86 -15.44 -4.03
N ARG A 196 -1.62 -14.85 -5.19
CA ARG A 196 -2.69 -14.25 -6.01
C ARG A 196 -3.64 -15.30 -6.58
N ALA A 197 -3.13 -16.45 -6.99
CA ALA A 197 -3.93 -17.58 -7.47
C ALA A 197 -4.78 -18.18 -6.33
N ASN A 198 -4.19 -18.36 -5.13
CA ASN A 198 -4.92 -18.78 -3.94
C ASN A 198 -6.13 -17.88 -3.64
N TYR A 199 -5.96 -16.57 -3.78
CA TYR A 199 -7.02 -15.59 -3.54
C TYR A 199 -8.09 -15.56 -4.65
N ILE A 200 -7.65 -15.55 -5.93
CA ILE A 200 -8.57 -15.42 -7.06
C ILE A 200 -9.38 -16.70 -7.27
N TYR A 201 -8.74 -17.86 -7.17
CA TYR A 201 -9.33 -19.16 -7.50
C TYR A 201 -9.82 -19.93 -6.27
N SER A 202 -9.88 -19.31 -5.08
CA SER A 202 -10.29 -19.96 -3.83
C SER A 202 -11.59 -20.76 -3.96
N LYS A 203 -12.64 -20.14 -4.52
CA LYS A 203 -13.94 -20.79 -4.75
C LYS A 203 -13.88 -21.88 -5.82
N ALA A 204 -13.04 -21.74 -6.85
CA ALA A 204 -12.88 -22.74 -7.89
C ALA A 204 -12.20 -24.01 -7.35
N PHE A 205 -11.17 -23.85 -6.52
CA PHE A 205 -10.51 -24.97 -5.82
C PHE A 205 -11.49 -25.72 -4.93
N LEU A 206 -12.26 -25.01 -4.10
CA LEU A 206 -13.28 -25.64 -3.25
C LEU A 206 -14.38 -26.35 -4.06
N ARG A 207 -14.79 -25.81 -5.19
CA ARG A 207 -15.83 -26.42 -6.03
C ARG A 207 -15.37 -27.69 -6.74
N ASN A 208 -14.12 -27.72 -7.23
CA ASN A 208 -13.65 -28.79 -8.11
C ASN A 208 -12.72 -29.81 -7.42
N ASP A 209 -12.17 -29.48 -6.23
CA ASP A 209 -11.30 -30.36 -5.46
C ASP A 209 -11.54 -30.16 -3.95
N ASN A 210 -12.81 -30.28 -3.53
CA ASN A 210 -13.29 -29.90 -2.20
C ASN A 210 -12.53 -30.61 -1.08
N SER A 211 -12.43 -31.95 -1.17
CA SER A 211 -11.83 -32.76 -0.10
C SER A 211 -10.37 -32.34 0.16
N ARG A 212 -9.51 -32.40 -0.87
CA ARG A 212 -8.09 -32.04 -0.76
C ARG A 212 -7.89 -30.58 -0.38
N ARG A 213 -8.69 -29.67 -0.95
CA ARG A 213 -8.59 -28.24 -0.64
C ARG A 213 -9.02 -27.93 0.78
N SER A 214 -10.09 -28.54 1.29
CA SER A 214 -10.58 -28.33 2.65
C SER A 214 -9.59 -28.89 3.70
N ASP A 215 -9.03 -30.10 3.45
CA ASP A 215 -7.98 -30.66 4.29
C ASP A 215 -6.71 -29.79 4.31
N PHE A 216 -6.28 -29.29 3.15
CA PHE A 216 -5.16 -28.36 3.05
C PHE A 216 -5.40 -27.06 3.84
N LEU A 217 -6.60 -26.45 3.74
CA LEU A 217 -6.93 -25.23 4.47
C LEU A 217 -6.94 -25.48 5.99
N ALA A 218 -7.54 -26.58 6.46
CA ALA A 218 -7.52 -26.93 7.87
C ALA A 218 -6.10 -27.14 8.42
N LYS A 219 -5.22 -27.80 7.63
CA LYS A 219 -3.81 -27.94 7.97
C LYS A 219 -3.06 -26.60 7.98
N ALA A 220 -3.38 -25.71 7.03
CA ALA A 220 -2.79 -24.36 6.97
C ALA A 220 -3.23 -23.48 8.15
N GLU A 221 -4.50 -23.53 8.54
CA GLU A 221 -5.02 -22.82 9.72
C GLU A 221 -4.38 -23.32 11.02
N ALA A 222 -4.11 -24.63 11.10
CA ALA A 222 -3.39 -25.25 12.22
C ALA A 222 -1.86 -25.06 12.17
N GLY A 223 -1.33 -24.34 11.18
CA GLY A 223 0.13 -24.11 11.01
C GLY A 223 0.95 -25.33 10.59
N LYS A 224 0.31 -26.42 10.14
CA LYS A 224 0.97 -27.66 9.74
C LYS A 224 1.53 -27.64 8.32
N VAL A 225 0.98 -26.80 7.46
CA VAL A 225 1.43 -26.58 6.08
C VAL A 225 1.40 -25.10 5.76
N SER A 226 2.16 -24.66 4.76
CA SER A 226 2.26 -23.26 4.38
C SER A 226 1.32 -22.93 3.21
N ILE A 227 0.54 -21.87 3.34
CA ILE A 227 -0.22 -21.26 2.24
C ILE A 227 0.40 -19.90 1.90
N LYS A 228 0.61 -19.63 0.60
CA LYS A 228 1.24 -18.38 0.17
C LYS A 228 0.24 -17.23 0.17
N ALA A 229 0.53 -16.17 0.96
CA ALA A 229 -0.28 -14.94 1.06
C ALA A 229 0.54 -13.63 1.00
N SER A 230 1.87 -13.70 0.91
CA SER A 230 2.81 -12.58 1.14
C SER A 230 2.62 -11.33 0.28
N VAL A 231 1.93 -11.42 -0.87
CA VAL A 231 1.67 -10.28 -1.76
C VAL A 231 0.19 -9.88 -1.79
N LEU A 232 -0.60 -10.35 -0.82
CA LEU A 232 -1.99 -9.96 -0.64
C LEU A 232 -2.08 -8.81 0.37
N TYR A 233 -3.09 -7.97 0.20
CA TYR A 233 -3.38 -6.92 1.15
C TYR A 233 -4.40 -7.37 2.19
N PRO A 234 -4.32 -6.87 3.44
CA PRO A 234 -5.28 -7.20 4.48
C PRO A 234 -6.74 -6.99 4.04
N HIS A 235 -7.05 -5.87 3.39
CA HIS A 235 -8.40 -5.54 2.95
C HIS A 235 -8.94 -6.46 1.84
N GLU A 236 -8.09 -7.01 0.99
CA GLU A 236 -8.54 -7.97 -0.03
C GLU A 236 -9.10 -9.24 0.63
N ILE A 237 -8.40 -9.71 1.67
CA ILE A 237 -8.80 -10.92 2.40
C ILE A 237 -10.02 -10.63 3.28
N SER A 238 -9.97 -9.56 4.09
CA SER A 238 -11.06 -9.21 5.01
C SER A 238 -12.38 -8.91 4.30
N SER A 239 -12.35 -8.29 3.10
CA SER A 239 -13.56 -8.01 2.32
C SER A 239 -14.32 -9.25 1.83
N LYS A 240 -13.64 -10.42 1.75
CA LYS A 240 -14.26 -11.70 1.39
C LYS A 240 -14.45 -12.65 2.57
N ALA A 241 -14.02 -12.28 3.77
CA ALA A 241 -14.00 -13.18 4.93
C ALA A 241 -15.36 -13.80 5.26
N THR A 242 -16.46 -13.03 5.08
CA THR A 242 -17.82 -13.51 5.35
C THR A 242 -18.40 -14.40 4.24
N SER A 243 -17.78 -14.46 3.07
CA SER A 243 -18.28 -15.18 1.89
C SER A 243 -17.38 -16.30 1.38
N ASP A 244 -16.18 -16.45 1.97
CA ASP A 244 -15.18 -17.42 1.54
C ASP A 244 -14.32 -17.87 2.73
N LYS A 245 -14.55 -19.10 3.19
CA LYS A 245 -13.84 -19.71 4.32
C LYS A 245 -12.33 -19.83 4.14
N SER A 246 -11.83 -19.83 2.88
CA SER A 246 -10.40 -19.86 2.60
C SER A 246 -9.67 -18.59 3.09
N MET A 247 -10.41 -17.53 3.37
CA MET A 247 -9.81 -16.24 3.76
C MET A 247 -9.18 -16.29 5.15
N GLN A 248 -9.66 -17.15 6.06
CA GLN A 248 -9.04 -17.30 7.38
C GLN A 248 -7.60 -17.83 7.24
N ALA A 249 -7.39 -18.90 6.46
CA ALA A 249 -6.05 -19.45 6.23
C ALA A 249 -5.11 -18.44 5.56
N LEU A 250 -5.61 -17.68 4.57
CA LEU A 250 -4.83 -16.62 3.92
C LEU A 250 -4.50 -15.46 4.85
N TRP A 251 -5.42 -15.10 5.75
CA TRP A 251 -5.21 -14.06 6.75
C TRP A 251 -4.13 -14.43 7.76
N ASN A 252 -4.17 -15.65 8.26
CA ASN A 252 -3.17 -16.18 9.19
C ASN A 252 -1.78 -16.23 8.54
N ALA A 253 -1.71 -16.48 7.23
CA ALA A 253 -0.47 -16.57 6.47
C ALA A 253 0.05 -15.22 5.93
N LEU A 254 -0.63 -14.09 6.20
CA LEU A 254 -0.06 -12.78 5.92
C LEU A 254 1.22 -12.57 6.75
N PRO A 255 2.28 -11.99 6.15
CA PRO A 255 3.49 -11.66 6.91
C PRO A 255 3.15 -10.85 8.17
N ASN A 256 3.79 -11.18 9.28
CA ASN A 256 3.67 -10.36 10.49
C ASN A 256 4.67 -9.20 10.43
N TYR A 257 4.16 -7.98 10.31
CA TYR A 257 4.95 -6.74 10.36
C TYR A 257 4.81 -6.01 11.69
N MET A 258 4.26 -6.69 12.72
CA MET A 258 3.99 -6.13 14.05
C MET A 258 4.83 -6.79 15.15
N GLU A 259 5.87 -7.55 14.79
CA GLU A 259 6.82 -8.11 15.74
C GLU A 259 7.46 -6.98 16.57
N ASP A 260 7.64 -7.20 17.87
CA ASP A 260 8.15 -6.22 18.85
C ASP A 260 7.28 -4.94 18.99
N SER A 261 5.99 -4.99 18.63
CA SER A 261 5.10 -3.82 18.71
C SER A 261 4.73 -3.42 20.14
N GLU A 262 4.89 -4.29 21.14
CA GLU A 262 4.54 -4.02 22.54
C GLU A 262 5.19 -2.71 23.06
N ARG A 263 6.43 -2.47 22.73
CA ARG A 263 7.17 -1.26 23.15
C ARG A 263 6.56 0.05 22.62
N PHE A 264 5.79 -0.02 21.53
CA PHE A 264 5.18 1.14 20.86
C PHE A 264 3.76 1.45 21.34
N ASN A 265 3.05 0.50 21.99
CA ASN A 265 1.65 0.67 22.38
C ASN A 265 0.83 1.27 21.22
N ILE A 266 0.79 0.59 20.09
CA ILE A 266 0.16 1.12 18.87
C ILE A 266 -1.35 1.02 18.99
N LEU A 267 -2.06 2.13 18.75
CA LEU A 267 -3.53 2.15 18.70
C LEU A 267 -3.98 2.48 17.27
N PRO A 268 -4.63 1.56 16.54
CA PRO A 268 -5.26 1.87 15.28
C PRO A 268 -6.58 2.62 15.50
N ILE A 269 -6.71 3.76 14.84
CA ILE A 269 -7.94 4.54 14.73
C ILE A 269 -8.48 4.33 13.32
N VAL A 270 -9.67 3.74 13.22
CA VAL A 270 -10.31 3.38 11.96
C VAL A 270 -11.39 4.40 11.63
N ASP A 271 -11.21 5.09 10.52
CA ASP A 271 -12.23 6.00 9.99
C ASP A 271 -13.39 5.19 9.41
N VAL A 272 -14.57 5.41 9.97
CA VAL A 272 -15.83 4.78 9.55
C VAL A 272 -16.87 5.83 9.13
N SER A 273 -16.42 7.04 8.77
CA SER A 273 -17.28 8.12 8.26
C SER A 273 -17.88 7.78 6.90
N SER A 274 -18.89 8.55 6.49
CA SER A 274 -19.63 8.30 5.24
C SER A 274 -18.76 8.44 3.98
N SER A 275 -17.76 9.33 3.96
CA SER A 275 -16.80 9.47 2.85
C SER A 275 -15.99 8.18 2.59
N MET A 276 -15.78 7.37 3.64
CA MET A 276 -15.09 6.09 3.52
C MET A 276 -15.89 5.02 2.76
N SER A 277 -17.16 5.25 2.42
CA SER A 277 -17.93 4.39 1.51
C SER A 277 -17.50 4.51 0.05
N GLU A 278 -16.77 5.58 -0.30
CA GLU A 278 -16.20 5.77 -1.63
C GLU A 278 -15.25 4.62 -1.99
N ARG A 279 -15.23 4.29 -3.29
CA ARG A 279 -14.37 3.21 -3.79
C ARG A 279 -12.93 3.69 -3.97
N ILE A 280 -11.99 2.84 -3.61
CA ILE A 280 -10.59 3.13 -3.90
C ILE A 280 -10.34 3.14 -5.42
N ALA A 281 -9.42 3.98 -5.87
CA ALA A 281 -9.07 4.10 -7.28
C ALA A 281 -8.69 2.73 -7.88
N GLY A 282 -9.30 2.44 -9.04
CA GLY A 282 -9.07 1.18 -9.77
C GLY A 282 -9.85 -0.04 -9.26
N SER A 283 -10.69 0.08 -8.22
CA SER A 283 -11.56 -0.99 -7.73
C SER A 283 -13.03 -0.75 -8.05
N LYS A 284 -13.72 -1.82 -8.46
CA LYS A 284 -15.19 -1.81 -8.63
C LYS A 284 -15.94 -2.29 -7.37
N THR A 285 -15.23 -2.85 -6.39
CA THR A 285 -15.85 -3.56 -5.26
C THR A 285 -15.30 -3.18 -3.89
N ILE A 286 -14.08 -2.64 -3.81
CA ILE A 286 -13.41 -2.29 -2.56
C ILE A 286 -13.62 -0.81 -2.25
N SER A 287 -14.11 -0.50 -1.06
CA SER A 287 -14.25 0.85 -0.53
C SER A 287 -13.05 1.26 0.32
N CYS A 288 -12.92 2.56 0.62
CA CYS A 288 -11.97 3.07 1.60
C CYS A 288 -12.20 2.45 2.98
N MET A 289 -13.47 2.23 3.35
CA MET A 289 -13.89 1.53 4.57
C MET A 289 -13.32 0.11 4.64
N ASP A 290 -13.40 -0.66 3.54
CA ASP A 290 -12.84 -2.02 3.51
C ASP A 290 -11.33 -2.01 3.75
N VAL A 291 -10.62 -1.00 3.21
CA VAL A 291 -9.18 -0.83 3.42
C VAL A 291 -8.90 -0.47 4.88
N ALA A 292 -9.60 0.51 5.45
CA ALA A 292 -9.40 0.96 6.82
C ALA A 292 -9.70 -0.16 7.84
N VAL A 293 -10.81 -0.88 7.65
CA VAL A 293 -11.17 -2.04 8.47
C VAL A 293 -10.12 -3.15 8.34
N GLY A 294 -9.70 -3.49 7.12
CA GLY A 294 -8.69 -4.53 6.89
C GLY A 294 -7.35 -4.21 7.54
N LEU A 295 -6.86 -2.98 7.39
CA LEU A 295 -5.60 -2.53 8.02
C LEU A 295 -5.74 -2.41 9.54
N GLY A 296 -6.85 -1.84 10.03
CA GLY A 296 -7.11 -1.71 11.47
C GLY A 296 -7.15 -3.06 12.17
N LEU A 297 -7.86 -4.04 11.61
CA LEU A 297 -7.90 -5.41 12.13
C LEU A 297 -6.54 -6.11 12.05
N TYR A 298 -5.80 -5.91 10.94
CA TYR A 298 -4.45 -6.46 10.79
C TYR A 298 -3.52 -5.99 11.90
N VAL A 299 -3.53 -4.67 12.19
CA VAL A 299 -2.72 -4.08 13.25
C VAL A 299 -3.19 -4.54 14.62
N ALA A 300 -4.49 -4.43 14.93
CA ALA A 300 -5.04 -4.79 16.24
C ALA A 300 -4.77 -6.26 16.61
N GLU A 301 -4.98 -7.19 15.66
CA GLU A 301 -4.79 -8.63 15.91
C GLU A 301 -3.32 -9.02 16.10
N ARG A 302 -2.41 -8.39 15.37
CA ARG A 302 -0.96 -8.66 15.44
C ARG A 302 -0.24 -7.78 16.43
N ASN A 303 -0.93 -6.80 17.02
CA ASN A 303 -0.40 -6.00 18.10
C ASN A 303 -0.10 -6.85 19.33
N GLU A 304 0.84 -6.40 20.12
CA GLU A 304 1.24 -7.05 21.38
C GLU A 304 0.90 -6.14 22.56
N GLY A 305 0.86 -6.71 23.77
CA GLY A 305 0.59 -5.95 25.00
C GLY A 305 -0.87 -5.50 25.17
N ALA A 306 -1.08 -4.37 25.83
CA ALA A 306 -2.40 -3.89 26.28
C ALA A 306 -3.36 -3.54 25.12
N TYR A 307 -2.83 -3.20 23.96
CA TYR A 307 -3.62 -2.80 22.79
C TYR A 307 -3.92 -3.93 21.81
N LYS A 308 -3.62 -5.18 22.19
CA LYS A 308 -3.98 -6.35 21.40
C LYS A 308 -5.49 -6.45 21.21
N ASP A 309 -5.91 -6.63 19.96
CA ASP A 309 -7.31 -6.73 19.55
C ASP A 309 -8.15 -5.46 19.81
N VAL A 310 -7.50 -4.31 20.07
CA VAL A 310 -8.17 -3.04 20.33
C VAL A 310 -8.15 -2.15 19.09
N VAL A 311 -9.30 -1.61 18.73
CA VAL A 311 -9.48 -0.57 17.71
C VAL A 311 -10.19 0.64 18.31
N CYS A 312 -9.90 1.84 17.82
CA CYS A 312 -10.66 3.03 18.13
C CYS A 312 -11.46 3.44 16.89
N THR A 313 -12.74 3.73 17.02
CA THR A 313 -13.55 4.29 15.95
C THR A 313 -13.34 5.79 15.88
N PHE A 314 -13.53 6.33 14.68
CA PHE A 314 -13.32 7.72 14.37
C PHE A 314 -14.60 8.30 13.75
N HIS A 315 -15.44 8.91 14.60
CA HIS A 315 -16.70 9.54 14.22
C HIS A 315 -17.14 10.55 15.30
N THR A 316 -18.39 11.01 15.30
CA THR A 316 -18.91 12.02 16.24
C THR A 316 -18.71 11.65 17.70
N THR A 317 -18.89 10.36 18.04
CA THR A 317 -18.72 9.83 19.41
C THR A 317 -17.76 8.64 19.37
N PRO A 318 -16.43 8.89 19.34
CA PRO A 318 -15.43 7.84 19.21
C PRO A 318 -15.45 6.90 20.41
N GLN A 319 -15.10 5.63 20.17
CA GLN A 319 -15.02 4.63 21.23
C GLN A 319 -13.88 3.63 21.00
N LEU A 320 -13.32 3.13 22.10
CA LEU A 320 -12.40 2.00 22.12
C LEU A 320 -13.19 0.70 22.18
N SER A 321 -12.84 -0.24 21.30
CA SER A 321 -13.53 -1.53 21.22
C SER A 321 -12.54 -2.68 21.13
N LYS A 322 -12.74 -3.75 21.89
CA LYS A 322 -11.97 -4.98 21.74
C LYS A 322 -12.69 -5.91 20.78
N ILE A 323 -12.00 -6.33 19.72
CA ILE A 323 -12.55 -7.11 18.60
C ILE A 323 -11.88 -8.49 18.58
N THR A 324 -12.61 -9.53 18.92
CA THR A 324 -12.13 -10.92 19.03
C THR A 324 -12.91 -11.87 18.13
N GLY A 325 -12.43 -13.10 17.98
CA GLY A 325 -13.05 -14.15 17.16
C GLY A 325 -12.33 -14.44 15.86
N THR A 326 -13.00 -15.15 14.96
CA THR A 326 -12.53 -15.41 13.59
C THR A 326 -12.46 -14.12 12.76
N LEU A 327 -11.73 -14.14 11.65
CA LEU A 327 -11.67 -12.98 10.75
C LEU A 327 -13.06 -12.50 10.32
N ALA A 328 -13.98 -13.43 10.00
CA ALA A 328 -15.33 -13.07 9.59
C ALA A 328 -16.11 -12.36 10.72
N GLU A 329 -16.01 -12.89 11.95
CA GLU A 329 -16.64 -12.27 13.14
C GLU A 329 -16.04 -10.90 13.43
N LYS A 330 -14.71 -10.76 13.37
CA LYS A 330 -14.01 -9.48 13.55
C LYS A 330 -14.46 -8.43 12.52
N VAL A 331 -14.57 -8.81 11.25
CA VAL A 331 -15.05 -7.90 10.18
C VAL A 331 -16.50 -7.48 10.44
N ILE A 332 -17.38 -8.42 10.81
CA ILE A 332 -18.78 -8.11 11.13
C ILE A 332 -18.86 -7.19 12.35
N ALA A 333 -18.13 -7.50 13.41
CA ALA A 333 -18.12 -6.72 14.64
C ALA A 333 -17.64 -5.27 14.37
N THR A 334 -16.53 -5.11 13.63
CA THR A 334 -15.99 -3.79 13.29
C THR A 334 -16.97 -2.97 12.45
N LYS A 335 -17.62 -3.59 11.44
CA LYS A 335 -18.63 -2.92 10.62
C LYS A 335 -19.94 -2.60 11.34
N ARG A 336 -20.19 -3.20 12.49
CA ARG A 336 -21.36 -2.91 13.36
C ARG A 336 -21.07 -1.87 14.44
N LEU A 337 -19.81 -1.48 14.63
CA LEU A 337 -19.50 -0.39 15.56
C LEU A 337 -20.27 0.87 15.12
N PRO A 338 -20.67 1.71 16.06
CA PRO A 338 -21.35 2.97 15.73
C PRO A 338 -20.49 3.78 14.77
N TRP A 339 -21.03 4.10 13.61
CA TRP A 339 -20.41 4.92 12.59
C TRP A 339 -21.44 5.87 11.98
N GLY A 340 -21.01 7.02 11.54
CA GLY A 340 -21.88 8.00 10.91
C GLY A 340 -21.44 9.44 11.10
N GLY A 341 -21.89 10.27 10.21
CA GLY A 341 -22.06 11.69 10.26
C GLY A 341 -20.83 12.55 10.16
N SER A 342 -19.74 12.34 10.88
CA SER A 342 -18.66 13.32 10.90
C SER A 342 -17.28 12.70 11.19
N THR A 343 -16.24 13.37 10.65
CA THR A 343 -14.84 12.99 10.79
C THR A 343 -14.18 13.87 11.88
N ASN A 344 -14.60 13.66 13.14
CA ASN A 344 -14.18 14.50 14.28
C ASN A 344 -12.88 13.99 14.91
N LEU A 345 -11.74 14.38 14.34
CA LEU A 345 -10.42 14.01 14.86
C LEU A 345 -10.19 14.53 16.28
N GLN A 346 -10.64 15.73 16.58
CA GLN A 346 -10.49 16.36 17.88
C GLN A 346 -11.19 15.55 18.98
N ALA A 347 -12.45 15.12 18.79
CA ALA A 347 -13.18 14.32 19.76
C ALA A 347 -12.47 12.99 20.06
N THR A 348 -11.85 12.35 19.05
CA THR A 348 -11.08 11.13 19.24
C THR A 348 -9.88 11.34 20.15
N PHE A 349 -9.13 12.41 19.95
CA PHE A 349 -7.99 12.71 20.81
C PHE A 349 -8.41 13.23 22.20
N GLU A 350 -9.56 13.87 22.33
CA GLU A 350 -10.15 14.24 23.63
C GLU A 350 -10.56 12.99 24.44
N LEU A 351 -11.16 12.00 23.79
CA LEU A 351 -11.43 10.69 24.42
C LEU A 351 -10.12 10.06 24.94
N LEU A 352 -9.07 10.03 24.13
CA LEU A 352 -7.79 9.48 24.55
C LEU A 352 -7.17 10.30 25.69
N LEU A 353 -7.24 11.62 25.61
CA LEU A 353 -6.71 12.52 26.65
C LEU A 353 -7.44 12.31 27.98
N GLN A 354 -8.78 12.25 27.98
CA GLN A 354 -9.59 12.00 29.19
C GLN A 354 -9.22 10.66 29.85
N ASN A 355 -9.05 9.60 29.04
CA ASN A 355 -8.65 8.28 29.53
C ASN A 355 -7.17 8.21 29.94
N SER A 356 -6.37 9.21 29.59
CA SER A 356 -4.96 9.29 29.96
C SER A 356 -4.75 9.91 31.36
N VAL A 357 -5.74 10.61 31.87
CA VAL A 357 -5.66 11.23 33.21
C VAL A 357 -5.61 10.14 34.29
N GLY A 358 -4.54 10.10 35.07
CA GLY A 358 -4.32 9.09 36.11
C GLY A 358 -3.78 7.75 35.58
N ALA A 359 -3.67 7.54 34.29
CA ALA A 359 -3.04 6.35 33.72
C ALA A 359 -1.51 6.40 33.86
N LYS A 360 -0.88 5.21 33.99
CA LYS A 360 0.60 5.14 34.02
C LYS A 360 1.15 5.44 32.62
N PRO A 361 2.27 6.20 32.49
CA PRO A 361 2.85 6.54 31.19
C PRO A 361 3.14 5.33 30.28
N LYS A 362 3.48 4.17 30.88
CA LYS A 362 3.72 2.92 30.13
C LYS A 362 2.47 2.32 29.49
N ASP A 363 1.29 2.67 30.01
CA ASP A 363 0.00 2.13 29.54
C ASP A 363 -0.65 3.02 28.46
N LEU A 364 -0.06 4.21 28.22
CA LEU A 364 -0.55 5.14 27.18
C LEU A 364 -0.11 4.73 25.78
N PRO A 365 -0.94 5.00 24.74
CA PRO A 365 -0.50 4.79 23.36
C PRO A 365 0.66 5.76 23.04
N LYS A 366 1.72 5.23 22.45
CA LYS A 366 2.87 6.02 22.00
C LYS A 366 2.77 6.32 20.50
N VAL A 367 2.06 5.48 19.77
CA VAL A 367 1.82 5.63 18.32
C VAL A 367 0.33 5.46 18.03
N ILE A 368 -0.23 6.42 17.32
CA ILE A 368 -1.60 6.38 16.78
C ILE A 368 -1.51 6.14 15.28
N LEU A 369 -2.12 5.05 14.79
CA LEU A 369 -2.29 4.84 13.35
C LEU A 369 -3.68 5.34 12.95
N LEU A 370 -3.75 6.53 12.37
CA LEU A 370 -4.98 7.13 11.90
C LEU A 370 -5.22 6.76 10.43
N ILE A 371 -6.13 5.80 10.19
CA ILE A 371 -6.41 5.23 8.87
C ILE A 371 -7.68 5.88 8.30
N SER A 372 -7.52 6.82 7.35
CA SER A 372 -8.57 7.72 6.87
C SER A 372 -8.31 8.20 5.43
N ASP A 373 -9.30 8.83 4.80
CA ASP A 373 -9.15 9.63 3.58
C ASP A 373 -8.65 11.06 3.86
N MET A 374 -8.52 11.44 5.14
CA MET A 374 -8.05 12.73 5.66
C MET A 374 -9.03 13.91 5.45
N GLU A 375 -10.31 13.67 5.21
CA GLU A 375 -11.33 14.70 5.10
C GLU A 375 -11.91 15.07 6.49
N PHE A 376 -11.05 15.65 7.35
CA PHE A 376 -11.40 15.98 8.73
C PHE A 376 -12.37 17.14 8.86
N ASN A 377 -13.19 17.12 9.92
CA ASN A 377 -14.01 18.24 10.32
C ASN A 377 -13.16 19.39 10.91
N LYS A 378 -13.72 20.59 10.83
CA LYS A 378 -13.17 21.79 11.48
C LYS A 378 -13.05 21.56 12.99
N CYS A 379 -11.89 21.94 13.57
CA CYS A 379 -11.70 21.91 15.02
C CYS A 379 -12.34 23.13 15.72
N ASP A 380 -12.48 23.10 17.06
CA ASP A 380 -13.06 24.17 17.88
C ASP A 380 -12.38 25.53 17.64
N ARG A 381 -11.06 25.52 17.45
CA ARG A 381 -10.26 26.69 17.09
C ARG A 381 -10.09 26.74 15.57
N GLY A 382 -11.12 27.09 14.85
CA GLY A 382 -11.20 27.00 13.38
C GLY A 382 -10.15 27.76 12.57
N PHE A 383 -9.25 28.50 13.21
CA PHE A 383 -8.09 29.14 12.59
C PHE A 383 -6.80 28.30 12.68
N GLN A 384 -6.83 27.13 13.36
CA GLN A 384 -5.70 26.21 13.50
C GLN A 384 -5.97 24.89 12.74
N THR A 385 -4.91 24.15 12.42
CA THR A 385 -5.02 22.76 12.00
C THR A 385 -5.46 21.88 13.16
N ASN A 386 -6.14 20.77 12.88
CA ASN A 386 -6.49 19.77 13.90
C ASN A 386 -5.27 19.33 14.72
N TYR A 387 -4.14 19.09 14.07
CA TYR A 387 -2.90 18.72 14.74
C TYR A 387 -2.47 19.74 15.80
N ASN A 388 -2.42 21.02 15.45
CA ASN A 388 -1.99 22.08 16.39
C ASN A 388 -2.99 22.24 17.56
N SER A 389 -4.29 22.10 17.29
CA SER A 389 -5.32 22.14 18.35
C SER A 389 -5.14 21.00 19.36
N ILE A 390 -4.95 19.78 18.86
CA ILE A 390 -4.73 18.59 19.68
C ILE A 390 -3.43 18.72 20.50
N LYS A 391 -2.32 19.13 19.85
CA LYS A 391 -1.02 19.35 20.51
C LYS A 391 -1.12 20.35 21.66
N ALA A 392 -1.85 21.44 21.46
CA ALA A 392 -2.07 22.43 22.52
C ALA A 392 -2.82 21.85 23.73
N LYS A 393 -3.83 20.99 23.50
CA LYS A 393 -4.59 20.32 24.58
C LYS A 393 -3.74 19.35 25.37
N TYR A 394 -2.91 18.52 24.71
CA TYR A 394 -1.96 17.63 25.39
C TYR A 394 -0.94 18.38 26.23
N ASN A 395 -0.37 19.46 25.69
CA ASN A 395 0.56 20.32 26.40
C ASN A 395 -0.09 20.96 27.66
N ALA A 396 -1.32 21.45 27.52
CA ALA A 396 -2.08 22.02 28.64
C ALA A 396 -2.38 21.00 29.75
N ALA A 397 -2.51 19.74 29.40
CA ALA A 397 -2.71 18.64 30.34
C ALA A 397 -1.38 18.10 30.94
N GLY A 398 -0.23 18.62 30.54
CA GLY A 398 1.09 18.13 30.97
C GLY A 398 1.41 16.73 30.44
N LEU A 399 0.74 16.28 29.38
CA LEU A 399 0.91 14.96 28.79
C LEU A 399 1.67 15.05 27.46
N THR A 400 2.45 14.00 27.19
CA THR A 400 3.11 13.85 25.89
C THR A 400 2.10 13.37 24.84
N MET A 401 1.97 14.09 23.75
CA MET A 401 1.17 13.67 22.62
C MET A 401 1.81 12.45 21.94
N PRO A 402 1.04 11.38 21.63
CA PRO A 402 1.56 10.24 20.88
C PRO A 402 1.97 10.68 19.46
N THR A 403 2.89 9.93 18.85
CA THR A 403 3.23 10.10 17.43
C THR A 403 2.04 9.73 16.58
N ILE A 404 1.64 10.60 15.65
CA ILE A 404 0.50 10.36 14.75
C ILE A 404 1.00 9.91 13.38
N VAL A 405 0.61 8.72 12.98
CA VAL A 405 0.79 8.22 11.62
C VAL A 405 -0.50 8.48 10.84
N PHE A 406 -0.49 9.46 9.97
CA PHE A 406 -1.55 9.74 9.03
C PHE A 406 -1.47 8.75 7.86
N TRP A 407 -2.26 7.68 7.94
CA TRP A 407 -2.29 6.63 6.93
C TRP A 407 -3.45 6.87 5.97
N ARG A 408 -3.14 7.47 4.83
CA ARG A 408 -4.12 7.83 3.81
C ARG A 408 -4.48 6.62 2.95
N VAL A 409 -5.77 6.35 2.80
CA VAL A 409 -6.30 5.24 1.99
C VAL A 409 -6.90 5.69 0.65
N ASN A 410 -7.17 7.00 0.49
CA ASN A 410 -7.64 7.58 -0.77
C ASN A 410 -7.24 9.06 -0.85
N VAL A 411 -7.23 9.62 -2.07
CA VAL A 411 -6.95 11.04 -2.32
C VAL A 411 -8.09 11.61 -3.15
N LEU A 412 -9.15 12.03 -2.50
CA LEU A 412 -10.27 12.75 -3.14
C LEU A 412 -9.83 14.18 -3.48
N VAL A 413 -9.28 14.89 -2.51
CA VAL A 413 -8.69 16.21 -2.68
C VAL A 413 -7.21 16.16 -2.28
N PRO A 414 -6.28 16.63 -3.14
CA PRO A 414 -4.86 16.70 -2.78
C PRO A 414 -4.64 17.74 -1.68
N GLN A 415 -4.33 17.27 -0.48
CA GLN A 415 -4.08 18.09 0.70
C GLN A 415 -3.30 17.30 1.74
N GLN A 416 -2.59 17.98 2.63
CA GLN A 416 -1.76 17.36 3.66
C GLN A 416 -2.18 17.83 5.06
N PRO A 417 -2.39 16.92 6.02
CA PRO A 417 -2.74 17.31 7.38
C PRO A 417 -1.61 18.07 8.09
N VAL A 418 -0.37 17.83 7.69
CA VAL A 418 0.85 18.41 8.26
C VAL A 418 1.89 18.68 7.16
N THR A 419 2.91 19.49 7.47
CA THR A 419 4.05 19.75 6.57
C THR A 419 5.21 18.78 6.84
N MET A 420 6.22 18.79 5.97
CA MET A 420 7.37 17.89 6.01
C MET A 420 8.18 17.96 7.31
N ASP A 421 8.16 19.10 8.01
CA ASP A 421 8.91 19.37 9.23
C ASP A 421 8.11 19.21 10.53
N THR A 422 6.85 18.79 10.46
CA THR A 422 5.98 18.68 11.63
C THR A 422 6.43 17.50 12.51
N THR A 423 7.03 17.78 13.65
CA THR A 423 7.56 16.77 14.60
C THR A 423 6.46 15.90 15.19
N GLY A 424 6.77 14.63 15.49
CA GLY A 424 5.82 13.67 16.03
C GLY A 424 4.75 13.23 15.03
N THR A 425 5.01 13.36 13.73
CA THR A 425 4.07 12.94 12.70
C THR A 425 4.73 12.17 11.56
N ILE A 426 3.95 11.28 10.95
CA ILE A 426 4.33 10.48 9.81
C ILE A 426 3.21 10.55 8.77
N LEU A 427 3.56 10.73 7.50
CA LEU A 427 2.64 10.70 6.36
C LEU A 427 2.90 9.45 5.53
N ILE A 428 1.89 8.60 5.35
CA ILE A 428 1.95 7.43 4.48
C ILE A 428 0.68 7.31 3.65
N ASN A 429 0.80 6.63 2.50
CA ASN A 429 -0.32 6.38 1.61
C ASN A 429 -0.23 4.95 1.07
N GLY A 430 -1.38 4.30 0.91
CA GLY A 430 -1.46 2.99 0.29
C GLY A 430 -2.08 1.91 1.18
N PHE A 431 -1.94 0.66 0.73
CA PHE A 431 -2.70 -0.48 1.26
C PHE A 431 -1.84 -1.58 1.88
N SER A 432 -0.51 -1.48 1.75
CA SER A 432 0.42 -2.50 2.22
C SER A 432 0.82 -2.28 3.66
N ALA A 433 0.56 -3.27 4.52
CA ALA A 433 1.01 -3.26 5.91
C ALA A 433 2.55 -3.32 6.05
N SER A 434 3.29 -3.58 4.97
CA SER A 434 4.77 -3.67 5.00
C SER A 434 5.46 -2.38 5.47
N ILE A 435 4.78 -1.23 5.38
CA ILE A 435 5.29 0.06 5.87
C ILE A 435 5.52 0.04 7.40
N LEU A 436 4.76 -0.77 8.14
CA LEU A 436 4.86 -0.89 9.60
C LEU A 436 6.26 -1.33 10.05
N LYS A 437 6.93 -2.20 9.27
CA LYS A 437 8.31 -2.60 9.57
C LYS A 437 9.30 -1.43 9.67
N HIS A 438 9.07 -0.36 8.91
CA HIS A 438 9.93 0.84 8.96
C HIS A 438 9.63 1.67 10.19
N ILE A 439 8.36 1.75 10.62
CA ILE A 439 7.95 2.44 11.85
C ILE A 439 8.50 1.69 13.07
N LEU A 440 8.36 0.37 13.12
CA LEU A 440 8.79 -0.46 14.25
C LEU A 440 10.31 -0.64 14.32
N ALA A 441 11.04 -0.43 13.22
CA ALA A 441 12.50 -0.42 13.22
C ALA A 441 13.11 0.83 13.85
N MET A 442 12.31 1.87 14.14
CA MET A 442 12.81 3.11 14.76
C MET A 442 13.07 2.91 16.25
N ASP A 443 13.99 3.74 16.78
CA ASP A 443 14.09 3.90 18.23
C ASP A 443 12.86 4.66 18.74
N ILE A 444 12.22 4.09 19.75
CA ILE A 444 10.99 4.64 20.34
C ILE A 444 11.18 6.07 20.89
N ASN A 445 12.36 6.38 21.38
CA ASN A 445 12.66 7.70 21.91
C ASN A 445 12.77 8.76 20.80
N SER A 446 13.16 8.35 19.60
CA SER A 446 13.25 9.23 18.43
C SER A 446 11.90 9.52 17.76
N LEU A 447 10.85 8.76 18.08
CA LEU A 447 9.52 8.97 17.48
C LEU A 447 8.91 10.34 17.77
N ARG A 448 9.22 10.94 18.91
CA ARG A 448 8.70 12.28 19.27
C ARG A 448 9.20 13.36 18.34
N ASP A 449 10.43 13.20 17.86
CA ASP A 449 11.12 14.16 17.01
C ASP A 449 11.08 13.77 15.53
N ILE A 450 10.44 12.62 15.21
CA ILE A 450 10.28 12.18 13.82
C ILE A 450 9.49 13.20 13.02
N THR A 451 9.90 13.45 11.80
CA THR A 451 9.15 14.27 10.84
C THR A 451 8.71 13.43 9.66
N PRO A 452 7.68 13.84 8.92
CA PRO A 452 7.29 13.17 7.68
C PRO A 452 8.45 13.00 6.70
N MET A 453 9.33 14.00 6.59
CA MET A 453 10.49 13.94 5.70
C MET A 453 11.51 12.90 6.16
N ASN A 454 11.83 12.85 7.46
CA ASN A 454 12.78 11.88 7.98
C ASN A 454 12.29 10.44 7.78
N MET A 455 11.01 10.16 8.07
CA MET A 455 10.42 8.84 7.83
C MET A 455 10.43 8.46 6.35
N PHE A 456 10.08 9.39 5.47
CA PHE A 456 10.10 9.18 4.02
C PHE A 456 11.51 8.82 3.53
N LEU A 457 12.53 9.59 3.92
CA LEU A 457 13.91 9.32 3.53
C LEU A 457 14.41 7.97 4.07
N GLN A 458 14.14 7.63 5.32
CA GLN A 458 14.49 6.32 5.89
C GLN A 458 13.80 5.16 5.13
N THR A 459 12.60 5.38 4.61
CA THR A 459 11.85 4.36 3.86
C THR A 459 12.37 4.18 2.45
N VAL A 460 12.80 5.24 1.76
CA VAL A 460 13.00 5.24 0.30
C VAL A 460 14.43 5.50 -0.13
N ALA A 461 15.19 6.37 0.56
CA ALA A 461 16.45 6.90 0.03
C ALA A 461 17.51 5.83 -0.25
N SER A 462 17.65 4.82 0.61
CA SER A 462 18.62 3.73 0.46
C SER A 462 18.17 2.61 -0.50
N LYS A 463 16.89 2.63 -0.93
CA LYS A 463 16.35 1.59 -1.83
C LYS A 463 16.78 1.85 -3.28
N TYR A 464 16.78 0.77 -4.06
CA TYR A 464 17.00 0.82 -5.51
C TYR A 464 18.29 1.54 -5.91
N PRO A 465 19.49 1.13 -5.43
CA PRO A 465 20.75 1.83 -5.66
C PRO A 465 21.09 2.00 -7.15
N PHE A 466 20.60 1.10 -8.02
CA PHE A 466 20.77 1.26 -9.47
C PHE A 466 20.16 2.55 -10.02
N VAL A 467 19.21 3.18 -9.31
CA VAL A 467 18.64 4.48 -9.74
C VAL A 467 19.67 5.60 -9.64
N ASP A 468 20.52 5.57 -8.61
CA ASP A 468 21.61 6.57 -8.45
C ASP A 468 22.55 6.52 -9.66
N ASP A 469 22.87 5.33 -10.17
CA ASP A 469 23.74 5.15 -11.35
C ASP A 469 23.07 5.51 -12.67
N ILE A 470 21.75 5.33 -12.78
CA ILE A 470 21.01 5.55 -14.04
C ILE A 470 20.53 7.01 -14.16
N ILE A 471 20.03 7.57 -13.09
CA ILE A 471 19.36 8.88 -13.09
C ILE A 471 20.29 9.98 -12.58
N GLY A 472 21.13 9.68 -11.58
CA GLY A 472 22.03 10.64 -10.95
C GLY A 472 23.19 11.10 -11.84
N LYS A 473 23.49 10.33 -12.89
CA LYS A 473 24.43 10.66 -13.96
C LYS A 473 23.69 11.26 -15.15
#